data_9927f49b46a506e4ba0bb6ac47752071
#
_entry.id   9927f49b46a506e4ba0bb6ac47752071
#
_cell.length_a   1.000
_cell.length_b   1.000
_cell.length_c   1.000
_cell.angle_alpha   90.00
_cell.angle_beta   90.00
_cell.angle_gamma   90.00
#
_symmetry.space_group_name_H-M   'P 1'
#
loop_
_entity.id
_entity.type
_entity.pdbx_description
1 polymer ?
#
loop_
_entity_poly.entity_id
_entity_poly.type
_entity_poly.pdbx_seq_one_letter_code
_entity_poly.pdbx_strand_id
1 'polypeptide(L)'
;MKKLILSLALCCAATNFFAQNADPAQLVNEGKAALESKNYQVAFTKFSTYLTQTNNQDSVIAFNCGVCADKIKKPAEALTYFDIAV
;
A
#
# COMPACT_ATOMS: atom_id res chain seq x y z
N MET A 1 -24.76 -23.57 -10.60
CA MET A 1 -24.15 -23.26 -9.30
C MET A 1 -22.64 -23.35 -9.31
N LYS A 2 -22.11 -24.46 -9.73
CA LYS A 2 -20.67 -24.66 -9.76
C LYS A 2 -20.00 -23.65 -10.69
N LYS A 3 -20.66 -23.29 -11.77
CA LYS A 3 -20.12 -22.33 -12.73
C LYS A 3 -19.94 -20.96 -12.10
N LEU A 4 -20.86 -20.58 -11.25
CA LEU A 4 -20.78 -19.29 -10.56
C LEU A 4 -19.58 -19.23 -9.64
N ILE A 5 -19.32 -20.34 -8.95
CA ILE A 5 -18.19 -20.41 -8.04
C ILE A 5 -16.89 -20.26 -8.81
N LEU A 6 -16.77 -20.91 -9.96
CA LEU A 6 -15.59 -20.80 -10.79
C LEU A 6 -15.37 -19.38 -11.29
N SER A 7 -16.45 -18.70 -11.66
CA SER A 7 -16.36 -17.31 -12.09
C SER A 7 -15.81 -16.42 -11.01
N LEU A 8 -16.28 -16.62 -9.79
CA LEU A 8 -15.79 -15.85 -8.65
C LEU A 8 -14.31 -16.05 -8.44
N ALA A 9 -13.85 -17.28 -8.54
CA ALA A 9 -12.43 -17.57 -8.38
C ALA A 9 -11.58 -16.84 -9.41
N LEU A 10 -12.06 -16.83 -10.65
CA LEU A 10 -11.35 -16.12 -11.71
C LEU A 10 -11.30 -14.62 -11.44
N CYS A 11 -12.38 -14.05 -10.98
CA CYS A 11 -12.40 -12.63 -10.67
C CYS A 11 -11.39 -12.27 -9.59
N CYS A 12 -11.31 -13.09 -8.56
CA CYS A 12 -10.34 -12.85 -7.49
C CYS A 12 -8.92 -12.89 -8.00
N ALA A 13 -8.60 -13.86 -8.83
CA ALA A 13 -7.27 -13.97 -9.41
C ALA A 13 -6.93 -12.76 -10.26
N ALA A 14 -7.88 -12.30 -11.06
CA ALA A 14 -7.67 -11.12 -11.90
C ALA A 14 -7.42 -9.88 -11.04
N THR A 15 -8.15 -9.74 -9.96
CA THR A 15 -7.98 -8.61 -9.06
C THR A 15 -6.57 -8.57 -8.48
N ASN A 16 -6.08 -9.72 -8.04
CA ASN A 16 -4.72 -9.81 -7.49
C ASN A 16 -3.68 -9.44 -8.53
N PHE A 17 -3.88 -9.87 -9.76
CA PHE A 17 -2.95 -9.56 -10.82
C PHE A 17 -2.88 -8.05 -11.06
N PHE A 18 -4.02 -7.38 -11.11
CA PHE A 18 -4.03 -5.93 -11.30
C PHE A 18 -3.35 -5.20 -10.15
N ALA A 19 -3.52 -5.67 -8.93
CA ALA A 19 -2.90 -5.04 -7.78
C ALA A 19 -1.37 -5.04 -7.90
N GLN A 20 -0.80 -6.09 -8.47
CA GLN A 20 0.64 -6.22 -8.61
C GLN A 20 1.20 -5.26 -9.67
N ASN A 21 0.36 -4.78 -10.58
CA ASN A 21 0.78 -3.92 -11.67
C ASN A 21 0.26 -2.49 -11.52
N ALA A 22 -0.01 -2.07 -10.29
CA ALA A 22 -0.52 -0.73 -10.06
C ALA A 22 0.51 0.31 -10.46
N ASP A 23 0.04 1.41 -11.02
CA ASP A 23 0.87 2.53 -11.41
C ASP A 23 1.43 3.23 -10.17
N PRO A 24 2.74 3.51 -10.10
CA PRO A 24 3.31 4.16 -8.92
C PRO A 24 2.66 5.50 -8.57
N ALA A 25 2.37 6.33 -9.57
CA ALA A 25 1.73 7.62 -9.31
C ALA A 25 0.34 7.44 -8.71
N GLN A 26 -0.39 6.45 -9.20
CA GLN A 26 -1.71 6.14 -8.67
C GLN A 26 -1.64 5.66 -7.23
N LEU A 27 -0.64 4.83 -6.91
CA LEU A 27 -0.45 4.35 -5.55
C LEU A 27 -0.24 5.51 -4.58
N VAL A 28 0.58 6.48 -4.98
CA VAL A 28 0.83 7.66 -4.14
C VAL A 28 -0.45 8.46 -3.97
N ASN A 29 -1.18 8.69 -5.04
CA ASN A 29 -2.42 9.47 -4.96
C ASN A 29 -3.46 8.79 -4.07
N GLU A 30 -3.60 7.49 -4.21
CA GLU A 30 -4.54 6.73 -3.38
C GLU A 30 -4.11 6.69 -1.93
N GLY A 31 -2.80 6.57 -1.70
CA GLY A 31 -2.27 6.61 -0.35
C GLY A 31 -2.53 7.95 0.32
N LYS A 32 -2.31 9.04 -0.40
CA LYS A 32 -2.57 10.38 0.13
C LYS A 32 -4.04 10.59 0.44
N ALA A 33 -4.92 10.14 -0.44
CA ALA A 33 -6.36 10.25 -0.20
C ALA A 33 -6.77 9.47 1.04
N ALA A 34 -6.23 8.26 1.20
CA ALA A 34 -6.50 7.45 2.38
C ALA A 34 -5.99 8.13 3.65
N LEU A 35 -4.80 8.74 3.56
CA LEU A 35 -4.24 9.45 4.69
C LEU A 35 -5.12 10.62 5.11
N GLU A 36 -5.63 11.38 4.15
CA GLU A 36 -6.53 12.49 4.43
C GLU A 36 -7.82 12.02 5.09
N SER A 37 -8.29 10.84 4.71
CA SER A 37 -9.48 10.23 5.32
C SER A 37 -9.17 9.53 6.64
N LYS A 38 -7.91 9.56 7.06
CA LYS A 38 -7.44 8.87 8.26
C LYS A 38 -7.61 7.35 8.17
N ASN A 39 -7.62 6.83 6.95
CA ASN A 39 -7.64 5.39 6.73
C ASN A 39 -6.20 4.91 6.64
N TYR A 40 -5.57 4.82 7.80
CA TYR A 40 -4.13 4.57 7.87
C TYR A 40 -3.74 3.19 7.34
N GLN A 41 -4.61 2.20 7.50
CA GLN A 41 -4.31 0.86 6.99
C GLN A 41 -4.18 0.87 5.47
N VAL A 42 -5.12 1.50 4.78
CA VAL A 42 -5.07 1.59 3.32
C VAL A 42 -3.89 2.44 2.88
N ALA A 43 -3.68 3.58 3.55
CA ALA A 43 -2.55 4.44 3.22
C ALA A 43 -1.21 3.69 3.36
N PHE A 44 -1.07 2.94 4.44
CA PHE A 44 0.14 2.14 4.66
C PHE A 44 0.35 1.14 3.52
N THR A 45 -0.71 0.44 3.14
CA THR A 45 -0.62 -0.55 2.07
C THR A 45 -0.20 0.09 0.75
N LYS A 46 -0.81 1.22 0.40
CA LYS A 46 -0.49 1.90 -0.87
C LYS A 46 0.93 2.44 -0.86
N PHE A 47 1.34 3.10 0.21
CA PHE A 47 2.68 3.67 0.31
C PHE A 47 3.75 2.58 0.34
N SER A 48 3.53 1.49 1.07
CA SER A 48 4.52 0.43 1.14
C SER A 48 4.67 -0.28 -0.20
N THR A 49 3.58 -0.45 -0.93
CA THR A 49 3.64 -1.04 -2.27
C THR A 49 4.44 -0.14 -3.20
N TYR A 50 4.18 1.17 -3.14
CA TYR A 50 4.91 2.14 -3.94
C TYR A 50 6.42 2.08 -3.63
N LEU A 51 6.76 2.05 -2.35
CA LEU A 51 8.18 2.01 -1.97
C LEU A 51 8.86 0.75 -2.45
N THR A 52 8.16 -0.39 -2.40
CA THR A 52 8.71 -1.63 -2.91
C THR A 52 9.01 -1.52 -4.41
N GLN A 53 8.10 -0.90 -5.16
CA GLN A 53 8.28 -0.74 -6.61
C GLN A 53 9.41 0.21 -6.94
N THR A 54 9.68 1.19 -6.09
CA THR A 54 10.69 2.21 -6.36
C THR A 54 11.97 2.01 -5.57
N ASN A 55 12.16 0.85 -4.97
CA ASN A 55 13.35 0.49 -4.20
C ASN A 55 13.61 1.47 -3.06
N ASN A 56 12.54 1.91 -2.40
CA ASN A 56 12.61 2.77 -1.21
C ASN A 56 13.34 4.09 -1.47
N GLN A 57 13.13 4.65 -2.66
CA GLN A 57 13.88 5.84 -3.07
C GLN A 57 13.17 7.16 -2.74
N ASP A 58 11.99 7.11 -2.17
CA ASP A 58 11.21 8.32 -1.91
C ASP A 58 11.11 8.55 -0.41
N SER A 59 11.96 9.44 0.10
CA SER A 59 12.01 9.66 1.54
C SER A 59 10.76 10.31 2.09
N VAL A 60 10.05 11.12 1.30
CA VAL A 60 8.81 11.75 1.76
C VAL A 60 7.73 10.67 1.95
N ILE A 61 7.60 9.79 0.97
CA ILE A 61 6.61 8.71 1.08
C ILE A 61 7.01 7.72 2.18
N ALA A 62 8.32 7.48 2.34
CA ALA A 62 8.79 6.62 3.42
C ALA A 62 8.39 7.18 4.78
N PHE A 63 8.54 8.49 4.98
CA PHE A 63 8.13 9.14 6.21
C PHE A 63 6.63 8.95 6.44
N ASN A 64 5.82 9.20 5.42
CA ASN A 64 4.38 9.04 5.54
C ASN A 64 3.99 7.60 5.83
N CYS A 65 4.71 6.66 5.21
CA CYS A 65 4.47 5.24 5.45
C CYS A 65 4.77 4.89 6.90
N GLY A 66 5.85 5.44 7.45
CA GLY A 66 6.21 5.25 8.84
C GLY A 66 5.13 5.78 9.78
N VAL A 67 4.60 6.97 9.48
CA VAL A 67 3.52 7.54 10.28
C VAL A 67 2.31 6.63 10.26
N CYS A 68 1.94 6.13 9.08
CA CYS A 68 0.80 5.22 8.97
C CYS A 68 1.04 3.92 9.75
N ALA A 69 2.26 3.38 9.67
CA ALA A 69 2.59 2.17 10.41
C ALA A 69 2.44 2.39 11.92
N ASP A 70 2.87 3.54 12.40
CA ASP A 70 2.71 3.88 13.81
C ASP A 70 1.24 3.94 14.20
N LYS A 71 0.41 4.55 13.35
CA LYS A 71 -1.02 4.68 13.62
C LYS A 71 -1.74 3.33 13.66
N ILE A 72 -1.27 2.35 12.89
CA ILE A 72 -1.88 1.02 12.89
C ILE A 72 -1.15 0.06 13.82
N LYS A 73 -0.31 0.60 14.70
CA LYS A 73 0.37 -0.15 15.77
C LYS A 73 1.35 -1.19 15.25
N LYS A 74 2.16 -0.76 14.27
CA LYS A 74 3.25 -1.57 13.74
C LYS A 74 4.56 -0.83 13.96
N PRO A 75 5.02 -0.73 15.23
CA PRO A 75 6.18 0.12 15.54
C PRO A 75 7.48 -0.33 14.90
N ALA A 76 7.69 -1.62 14.73
CA ALA A 76 8.91 -2.11 14.08
C ALA A 76 8.98 -1.65 12.63
N GLU A 77 7.85 -1.73 11.93
CA GLU A 77 7.78 -1.28 10.55
C GLU A 77 7.90 0.24 10.46
N ALA A 78 7.30 0.95 11.42
CA ALA A 78 7.43 2.41 11.46
C ALA A 78 8.90 2.82 11.54
N LEU A 79 9.68 2.18 12.38
CA LEU A 79 11.10 2.47 12.49
C LEU A 79 11.82 2.22 11.18
N THR A 80 11.51 1.11 10.51
CA THR A 80 12.12 0.78 9.24
C THR A 80 11.89 1.89 8.21
N TYR A 81 10.66 2.36 8.11
CA TYR A 81 10.34 3.41 7.13
C TYR A 81 10.91 4.76 7.53
N PHE A 82 10.96 5.07 8.82
CA PHE A 82 11.60 6.30 9.28
C PHE A 82 13.10 6.28 8.97
N ASP A 83 13.74 5.13 9.10
CA ASP A 83 15.15 5.00 8.73
C ASP A 83 15.37 5.27 7.24
N ILE A 84 14.48 4.78 6.41
CA ILE A 84 14.56 5.04 4.97
C ILE A 84 14.38 6.54 4.70
N ALA A 85 13.52 7.20 5.46
CA ALA A 85 13.23 8.62 5.26
C ALA A 85 14.40 9.52 5.64
N VAL A 86 15.26 9.05 6.50
CA VAL A 86 16.44 9.81 6.92
C VAL A 86 17.54 9.70 5.87
#